data_773acfc59d057a847da54e5bf9a86575
#
_entry.id   773acfc59d057a847da54e5bf9a86575
#
_cell.length_a   1.000
_cell.length_b   1.000
_cell.length_c   1.000
_cell.angle_alpha   90.00
_cell.angle_beta   90.00
_cell.angle_gamma   90.00
#
_symmetry.space_group_name_H-M   'P 1'
#
loop_
_entity.id
_entity.type
_entity.pdbx_description
1 polymer ?
#
loop_
_entity_poly.entity_id
_entity_poly.type
_entity_poly.pdbx_seq_one_letter_code
_entity_poly.pdbx_strand_id
1 'polypeptide(L)'
;VGALQAGLPNASWKGADLLVNWVRFIKSDAEIAMMRQAGQIAEVAMQTAWDGARIGVRQCDLMADITASMIKGTPEFGGDMPALHPLILAGEAATAAHPMWNDSPLEAGQTVAFELGGCRKRYNVGLARTVHFGDPSDTLMRTSDAVQEGMAAVMDALHPGAVAGDVHQAWQKVLDRYGLEKKSRIGYSIGNAYAPDWGEHTLSLRPAERTIVPQNAVVHVILGMWMDDWGMELSETLHATGTGCVRLCNFP
;
A
#
# COMPACT_ATOMS: atom_id res chain seq x y z
N VAL A 1 -1.12 -1.21 33.99
CA VAL A 1 -1.16 -2.64 34.38
C VAL A 1 -1.18 -2.71 35.91
N GLY A 2 -0.20 -2.15 36.65
CA GLY A 2 -0.09 -2.27 38.10
C GLY A 2 -1.36 -1.91 38.89
N ALA A 3 -2.05 -0.81 38.53
CA ALA A 3 -3.31 -0.42 39.19
C ALA A 3 -4.44 -1.45 38.98
N LEU A 4 -4.51 -2.06 37.80
CA LEU A 4 -5.47 -3.15 37.53
C LEU A 4 -5.15 -4.40 38.33
N GLN A 5 -3.88 -4.76 38.39
CA GLN A 5 -3.43 -5.93 39.19
C GLN A 5 -3.71 -5.74 40.67
N ALA A 6 -3.46 -4.54 41.22
CA ALA A 6 -3.78 -4.22 42.60
C ALA A 6 -5.28 -4.23 42.90
N GLY A 7 -6.12 -3.77 41.94
CA GLY A 7 -7.58 -3.75 42.10
C GLY A 7 -8.26 -5.12 41.89
N LEU A 8 -7.56 -6.07 41.27
CA LEU A 8 -8.08 -7.40 40.93
C LEU A 8 -7.07 -8.49 41.36
N PRO A 9 -6.81 -8.65 42.69
CA PRO A 9 -5.72 -9.50 43.17
C PRO A 9 -5.93 -10.99 42.90
N ASN A 10 -7.16 -11.42 42.65
CA ASN A 10 -7.51 -12.82 42.36
C ASN A 10 -7.53 -13.15 40.86
N ALA A 11 -7.26 -12.17 39.98
CA ALA A 11 -7.21 -12.39 38.53
C ALA A 11 -5.84 -12.91 38.10
N SER A 12 -5.82 -13.83 37.14
CA SER A 12 -4.59 -14.21 36.46
C SER A 12 -4.39 -13.31 35.23
N TRP A 13 -3.19 -12.79 35.06
CA TRP A 13 -2.85 -11.84 34.01
C TRP A 13 -1.99 -12.50 32.95
N LYS A 14 -2.38 -12.37 31.69
CA LYS A 14 -1.60 -12.86 30.52
C LYS A 14 -1.47 -11.76 29.51
N GLY A 15 -0.31 -11.63 28.89
CA GLY A 15 -0.12 -10.85 27.68
C GLY A 15 -0.94 -11.45 26.53
N ALA A 16 -1.57 -10.57 25.72
CA ALA A 16 -2.35 -10.98 24.55
C ALA A 16 -1.79 -10.33 23.29
N ASP A 17 -0.48 -10.17 23.24
CA ASP A 17 0.25 -9.47 22.16
C ASP A 17 -0.24 -9.89 20.78
N LEU A 18 -0.68 -8.91 19.98
CA LEU A 18 -1.19 -9.09 18.62
C LEU A 18 -2.38 -10.07 18.48
N LEU A 19 -2.99 -10.57 19.56
CA LEU A 19 -4.12 -11.50 19.48
C LEU A 19 -5.24 -10.94 18.60
N VAL A 20 -5.66 -9.70 18.83
CA VAL A 20 -6.71 -9.04 18.05
C VAL A 20 -6.27 -8.81 16.59
N ASN A 21 -5.02 -8.48 16.37
CA ASN A 21 -4.46 -8.31 15.03
C ASN A 21 -4.57 -9.59 14.21
N TRP A 22 -4.24 -10.74 14.81
CA TRP A 22 -4.36 -12.04 14.15
C TRP A 22 -5.81 -12.47 13.90
N VAL A 23 -6.74 -12.13 14.81
CA VAL A 23 -8.19 -12.35 14.57
C VAL A 23 -8.67 -11.54 13.38
N ARG A 24 -8.23 -10.27 13.24
CA ARG A 24 -8.60 -9.37 12.13
C ARG A 24 -7.92 -9.72 10.81
N PHE A 25 -6.84 -10.50 10.83
CA PHE A 25 -6.07 -10.86 9.65
C PHE A 25 -6.91 -11.59 8.59
N ILE A 26 -7.82 -12.48 9.02
CA ILE A 26 -8.75 -13.18 8.14
C ILE A 26 -10.08 -12.41 8.10
N LYS A 27 -10.42 -11.87 6.94
CA LYS A 27 -11.61 -11.03 6.75
C LYS A 27 -12.84 -11.90 6.49
N SER A 28 -13.96 -11.51 7.08
CA SER A 28 -15.28 -11.99 6.68
C SER A 28 -15.68 -11.40 5.31
N ASP A 29 -16.69 -11.98 4.66
CA ASP A 29 -17.20 -11.47 3.39
C ASP A 29 -17.74 -10.03 3.51
N ALA A 30 -18.31 -9.68 4.67
CA ALA A 30 -18.77 -8.31 4.94
C ALA A 30 -17.61 -7.31 5.02
N GLU A 31 -16.48 -7.70 5.62
CA GLU A 31 -15.25 -6.89 5.66
C GLU A 31 -14.63 -6.74 4.28
N ILE A 32 -14.59 -7.81 3.50
CA ILE A 32 -14.15 -7.76 2.09
C ILE A 32 -15.04 -6.81 1.27
N ALA A 33 -16.36 -6.80 1.51
CA ALA A 33 -17.25 -5.86 0.83
C ALA A 33 -16.91 -4.39 1.18
N MET A 34 -16.60 -4.09 2.45
CA MET A 34 -16.13 -2.74 2.84
C MET A 34 -14.78 -2.40 2.20
N MET A 35 -13.86 -3.34 2.12
CA MET A 35 -12.58 -3.13 1.47
C MET A 35 -12.70 -2.93 -0.05
N ARG A 36 -13.66 -3.58 -0.73
CA ARG A 36 -13.96 -3.28 -2.14
C ARG A 36 -14.47 -1.85 -2.33
N GLN A 37 -15.33 -1.36 -1.43
CA GLN A 37 -15.77 0.05 -1.44
C GLN A 37 -14.59 1.00 -1.18
N ALA A 38 -13.71 0.66 -0.24
CA ALA A 38 -12.48 1.42 -0.02
C ALA A 38 -11.58 1.44 -1.27
N GLY A 39 -11.49 0.32 -2.00
CA GLY A 39 -10.79 0.26 -3.29
C GLY A 39 -11.34 1.24 -4.32
N GLN A 40 -12.66 1.32 -4.48
CA GLN A 40 -13.31 2.29 -5.37
C GLN A 40 -13.01 3.75 -4.98
N ILE A 41 -12.95 4.04 -3.67
CA ILE A 41 -12.53 5.37 -3.20
C ILE A 41 -11.07 5.65 -3.56
N ALA A 42 -10.18 4.65 -3.41
CA ALA A 42 -8.78 4.78 -3.81
C ALA A 42 -8.62 5.03 -5.32
N GLU A 43 -9.45 4.38 -6.15
CA GLU A 43 -9.49 4.63 -7.60
C GLU A 43 -9.88 6.08 -7.93
N VAL A 44 -10.93 6.62 -7.30
CA VAL A 44 -11.35 8.01 -7.47
C VAL A 44 -10.23 8.98 -7.06
N ALA A 45 -9.56 8.70 -5.95
CA ALA A 45 -8.45 9.51 -5.46
C ALA A 45 -7.25 9.46 -6.42
N MET A 46 -6.91 8.27 -6.92
CA MET A 46 -5.81 8.10 -7.88
C MET A 46 -6.13 8.76 -9.22
N GLN A 47 -7.38 8.67 -9.69
CA GLN A 47 -7.81 9.38 -10.90
C GLN A 47 -7.68 10.89 -10.72
N THR A 48 -8.04 11.43 -9.53
CA THR A 48 -7.86 12.86 -9.22
C THR A 48 -6.38 13.25 -9.23
N ALA A 49 -5.51 12.41 -8.65
CA ALA A 49 -4.07 12.62 -8.69
C ALA A 49 -3.52 12.63 -10.13
N TRP A 50 -3.94 11.63 -10.92
CA TRP A 50 -3.51 11.47 -12.30
C TRP A 50 -3.93 12.64 -13.19
N ASP A 51 -5.18 13.07 -13.10
CA ASP A 51 -5.72 14.19 -13.89
C ASP A 51 -5.19 15.55 -13.44
N GLY A 52 -4.86 15.68 -12.16
CA GLY A 52 -4.33 16.91 -11.56
C GLY A 52 -2.83 17.09 -11.68
N ALA A 53 -2.07 16.01 -11.86
CA ALA A 53 -0.60 16.03 -11.90
C ALA A 53 -0.09 16.67 -13.22
N ARG A 54 0.29 17.94 -13.14
CA ARG A 54 0.82 18.71 -14.28
C ARG A 54 1.98 19.59 -13.84
N ILE A 55 2.93 19.83 -14.73
CA ILE A 55 4.03 20.78 -14.51
C ILE A 55 3.45 22.15 -14.09
N GLY A 56 3.99 22.72 -13.02
CA GLY A 56 3.59 24.01 -12.47
C GLY A 56 2.48 23.94 -11.38
N VAL A 57 1.81 22.80 -11.20
CA VAL A 57 0.84 22.61 -10.11
C VAL A 57 1.58 22.42 -8.79
N ARG A 58 1.22 23.17 -7.76
CA ARG A 58 1.80 22.99 -6.42
C ARG A 58 1.33 21.67 -5.80
N GLN A 59 2.24 20.96 -5.15
CA GLN A 59 1.93 19.68 -4.53
C GLN A 59 0.80 19.81 -3.48
N CYS A 60 0.81 20.87 -2.67
CA CYS A 60 -0.23 21.11 -1.64
C CYS A 60 -1.63 21.34 -2.24
N ASP A 61 -1.75 22.00 -3.40
CA ASP A 61 -3.03 22.23 -4.06
C ASP A 61 -3.58 20.90 -4.62
N LEU A 62 -2.72 20.12 -5.28
CA LEU A 62 -3.07 18.78 -5.77
C LEU A 62 -3.47 17.86 -4.60
N MET A 63 -2.73 17.92 -3.49
CA MET A 63 -3.04 17.13 -2.29
C MET A 63 -4.40 17.51 -1.69
N ALA A 64 -4.77 18.78 -1.71
CA ALA A 64 -6.08 19.22 -1.24
C ALA A 64 -7.21 18.61 -2.10
N ASP A 65 -7.04 18.59 -3.43
CA ASP A 65 -8.02 17.98 -4.35
C ASP A 65 -8.12 16.46 -4.15
N ILE A 66 -6.99 15.77 -4.03
CA ILE A 66 -6.93 14.33 -3.73
C ILE A 66 -7.67 14.05 -2.41
N THR A 67 -7.36 14.79 -1.34
CA THR A 67 -7.99 14.60 -0.04
C THR A 67 -9.50 14.85 -0.09
N ALA A 68 -9.93 15.89 -0.81
CA ALA A 68 -11.35 16.17 -1.01
C ALA A 68 -12.04 15.02 -1.76
N SER A 69 -11.40 14.45 -2.79
CA SER A 69 -11.96 13.31 -3.54
C SER A 69 -12.09 12.06 -2.68
N MET A 70 -11.10 11.78 -1.82
CA MET A 70 -11.14 10.66 -0.88
C MET A 70 -12.32 10.75 0.11
N ILE A 71 -12.61 11.97 0.61
CA ILE A 71 -13.74 12.20 1.54
C ILE A 71 -15.06 12.14 0.80
N LYS A 72 -15.17 12.71 -0.40
CA LYS A 72 -16.36 12.64 -1.24
C LYS A 72 -16.71 11.20 -1.63
N GLY A 73 -15.68 10.40 -1.92
CA GLY A 73 -15.84 9.01 -2.35
C GLY A 73 -16.50 8.89 -3.72
N THR A 74 -17.42 7.95 -3.85
CA THR A 74 -18.20 7.68 -5.07
C THR A 74 -19.59 8.35 -5.01
N PRO A 75 -20.37 8.36 -6.11
CA PRO A 75 -21.75 8.84 -6.06
C PRO A 75 -22.65 8.06 -5.07
N GLU A 76 -22.32 6.80 -4.78
CA GLU A 76 -23.15 5.91 -3.95
C GLU A 76 -22.79 6.00 -2.46
N PHE A 77 -21.52 6.34 -2.14
CA PHE A 77 -21.05 6.40 -0.75
C PHE A 77 -19.83 7.30 -0.57
N GLY A 78 -19.78 8.00 0.55
CA GLY A 78 -18.61 8.78 0.95
C GLY A 78 -17.48 7.93 1.54
N GLY A 79 -16.28 8.49 1.54
CA GLY A 79 -15.10 7.92 2.19
C GLY A 79 -14.88 8.46 3.60
N ASP A 80 -14.04 7.74 4.35
CA ASP A 80 -13.43 8.21 5.59
C ASP A 80 -11.98 8.66 5.31
N MET A 81 -11.36 9.39 6.24
CA MET A 81 -9.91 9.61 6.18
C MET A 81 -9.18 8.28 6.36
N PRO A 82 -8.24 7.92 5.46
CA PRO A 82 -7.45 6.72 5.62
C PRO A 82 -6.55 6.79 6.85
N ALA A 83 -6.09 5.63 7.31
CA ALA A 83 -5.20 5.56 8.47
C ALA A 83 -3.78 6.08 8.15
N LEU A 84 -3.34 5.98 6.90
CA LEU A 84 -2.16 6.67 6.39
C LEU A 84 -2.63 7.84 5.50
N HIS A 85 -2.09 9.04 5.74
CA HIS A 85 -2.34 10.19 4.87
C HIS A 85 -1.78 9.94 3.47
N PRO A 86 -2.38 10.51 2.41
CA PRO A 86 -1.86 10.37 1.06
C PRO A 86 -0.49 11.05 0.92
N LEU A 87 0.36 10.51 0.05
CA LEU A 87 1.72 10.99 -0.20
C LEU A 87 1.86 11.46 -1.65
N ILE A 88 2.63 12.53 -1.85
CA ILE A 88 3.18 12.94 -3.15
C ILE A 88 4.69 12.98 -3.01
N LEU A 89 5.37 12.01 -3.60
CA LEU A 89 6.82 11.87 -3.57
C LEU A 89 7.37 12.43 -4.89
N ALA A 90 7.75 13.71 -4.90
CA ALA A 90 8.18 14.41 -6.11
C ALA A 90 9.66 14.80 -6.06
N GLY A 91 10.40 14.56 -7.13
CA GLY A 91 11.81 14.90 -7.26
C GLY A 91 12.67 14.22 -6.20
N GLU A 92 13.44 14.99 -5.42
CA GLU A 92 14.29 14.46 -4.35
C GLU A 92 13.48 13.69 -3.28
N ALA A 93 12.25 14.11 -2.98
CA ALA A 93 11.39 13.38 -2.05
C ALA A 93 11.04 11.97 -2.53
N ALA A 94 11.12 11.68 -3.84
CA ALA A 94 10.89 10.34 -4.38
C ALA A 94 12.04 9.35 -4.07
N THR A 95 13.16 9.79 -3.49
CA THR A 95 14.26 8.91 -3.07
C THR A 95 14.00 8.19 -1.75
N ALA A 96 12.88 8.47 -1.08
CA ALA A 96 12.50 7.86 0.20
C ALA A 96 11.02 7.47 0.24
N ALA A 97 10.68 6.56 1.15
CA ALA A 97 9.36 5.91 1.15
C ALA A 97 8.20 6.80 1.62
N HIS A 98 8.38 7.73 2.55
CA HIS A 98 7.26 8.45 3.19
C HIS A 98 7.48 9.96 3.40
N PRO A 99 8.18 10.71 2.53
CA PRO A 99 8.18 12.16 2.63
C PRO A 99 6.78 12.73 2.40
N MET A 100 6.54 13.89 3.01
CA MET A 100 5.30 14.64 2.82
C MET A 100 5.40 15.50 1.56
N TRP A 101 4.26 15.86 0.99
CA TRP A 101 4.17 16.95 0.01
C TRP A 101 4.62 18.29 0.61
N ASN A 102 4.95 19.22 -0.25
CA ASN A 102 5.26 20.61 0.14
C ASN A 102 4.49 21.59 -0.77
N ASP A 103 4.84 22.87 -0.73
CA ASP A 103 4.22 23.93 -1.54
C ASP A 103 4.94 24.20 -2.88
N SER A 104 5.97 23.41 -3.19
CA SER A 104 6.68 23.53 -4.49
C SER A 104 5.82 23.04 -5.64
N PRO A 105 5.98 23.63 -6.83
CA PRO A 105 5.34 23.12 -8.04
C PRO A 105 5.97 21.79 -8.49
N LEU A 106 5.19 20.98 -9.20
CA LEU A 106 5.71 19.84 -9.96
C LEU A 106 6.51 20.37 -11.17
N GLU A 107 7.65 19.76 -11.47
CA GLU A 107 8.61 20.27 -12.46
C GLU A 107 8.86 19.24 -13.57
N ALA A 108 9.30 19.74 -14.74
CA ALA A 108 9.75 18.89 -15.83
C ALA A 108 10.96 18.05 -15.42
N GLY A 109 11.03 16.81 -15.89
CA GLY A 109 12.09 15.85 -15.57
C GLY A 109 11.91 15.12 -14.23
N GLN A 110 10.91 15.48 -13.43
CA GLN A 110 10.66 14.80 -12.15
C GLN A 110 9.91 13.48 -12.33
N THR A 111 10.30 12.51 -11.52
CA THR A 111 9.48 11.34 -11.22
C THR A 111 8.63 11.65 -9.97
N VAL A 112 7.35 11.36 -10.04
CA VAL A 112 6.38 11.63 -8.97
C VAL A 112 5.61 10.35 -8.66
N ALA A 113 5.77 9.83 -7.45
CA ALA A 113 4.97 8.72 -6.95
C ALA A 113 3.83 9.24 -6.05
N PHE A 114 2.64 8.72 -6.29
CA PHE A 114 1.46 8.92 -5.46
C PHE A 114 1.19 7.63 -4.68
N GLU A 115 1.29 7.66 -3.36
CA GLU A 115 0.79 6.60 -2.49
C GLU A 115 -0.46 7.11 -1.77
N LEU A 116 -1.59 6.53 -2.08
CA LEU A 116 -2.91 6.95 -1.62
C LEU A 116 -3.65 5.77 -0.99
N GLY A 117 -4.70 6.08 -0.25
CA GLY A 117 -5.59 5.03 0.23
C GLY A 117 -7.05 5.46 0.23
N GLY A 118 -7.93 4.54 -0.11
CA GLY A 118 -9.35 4.67 0.18
C GLY A 118 -9.67 4.09 1.55
N CYS A 119 -10.64 4.68 2.22
CA CYS A 119 -11.11 4.20 3.51
C CYS A 119 -12.64 4.19 3.56
N ARG A 120 -13.21 3.06 3.98
CA ARG A 120 -14.64 2.88 4.15
C ARG A 120 -14.93 2.16 5.47
N LYS A 121 -15.66 2.80 6.38
CA LYS A 121 -15.95 2.25 7.71
C LYS A 121 -14.68 1.75 8.43
N ARG A 122 -13.62 2.53 8.30
CA ARG A 122 -12.26 2.27 8.83
C ARG A 122 -11.50 1.11 8.15
N TYR A 123 -12.06 0.47 7.12
CA TYR A 123 -11.31 -0.46 6.28
C TYR A 123 -10.53 0.32 5.23
N ASN A 124 -9.25 0.06 5.14
CA ASN A 124 -8.30 0.78 4.29
C ASN A 124 -7.82 -0.10 3.14
N VAL A 125 -7.64 0.52 1.98
CA VAL A 125 -7.04 -0.06 0.79
C VAL A 125 -6.03 0.93 0.24
N GLY A 126 -4.76 0.50 0.12
CA GLY A 126 -3.68 1.32 -0.43
C GLY A 126 -3.49 1.07 -1.93
N LEU A 127 -3.05 2.12 -2.63
CA LEU A 127 -2.75 2.11 -4.05
C LEU A 127 -1.62 3.12 -4.33
N ALA A 128 -0.59 2.71 -5.06
CA ALA A 128 0.45 3.63 -5.52
C ALA A 128 0.69 3.55 -7.02
N ARG A 129 0.92 4.70 -7.63
CA ARG A 129 1.29 4.86 -9.05
C ARG A 129 2.34 5.94 -9.20
N THR A 130 3.16 5.81 -10.24
CA THR A 130 4.23 6.75 -10.54
C THR A 130 4.06 7.33 -11.93
N VAL A 131 4.28 8.63 -12.04
CA VAL A 131 4.37 9.36 -13.32
C VAL A 131 5.76 9.98 -13.47
N HIS A 132 6.19 10.19 -14.72
CA HIS A 132 7.40 10.94 -15.04
C HIS A 132 7.05 12.08 -15.99
N PHE A 133 7.55 13.29 -15.72
CA PHE A 133 7.29 14.47 -16.55
C PHE A 133 8.41 14.72 -17.55
N GLY A 134 8.34 14.10 -18.68
CA GLY A 134 9.31 14.23 -19.78
C GLY A 134 9.74 12.87 -20.32
N ASP A 135 10.90 12.83 -20.97
CA ASP A 135 11.46 11.58 -21.49
C ASP A 135 12.18 10.82 -20.36
N PRO A 136 11.70 9.63 -19.97
CA PRO A 136 12.31 8.85 -18.89
C PRO A 136 13.68 8.30 -19.34
N SER A 137 14.63 8.19 -18.39
CA SER A 137 15.91 7.53 -18.64
C SER A 137 15.74 6.02 -18.87
N ASP A 138 16.71 5.40 -19.58
CA ASP A 138 16.72 3.96 -19.78
C ASP A 138 16.72 3.20 -18.45
N THR A 139 17.36 3.74 -17.42
CA THR A 139 17.38 3.15 -16.07
C THR A 139 16.00 3.19 -15.42
N LEU A 140 15.28 4.31 -15.55
CA LEU A 140 13.91 4.44 -15.04
C LEU A 140 12.98 3.46 -15.76
N MET A 141 13.04 3.39 -17.09
CA MET A 141 12.23 2.45 -17.88
C MET A 141 12.53 1.00 -17.51
N ARG A 142 13.81 0.62 -17.43
CA ARG A 142 14.21 -0.73 -17.02
C ARG A 142 13.73 -1.08 -15.61
N THR A 143 13.76 -0.13 -14.69
CA THR A 143 13.25 -0.34 -13.32
C THR A 143 11.73 -0.47 -13.31
N SER A 144 11.04 0.32 -14.13
CA SER A 144 9.58 0.20 -14.32
C SER A 144 9.19 -1.19 -14.84
N ASP A 145 9.90 -1.71 -15.85
CA ASP A 145 9.66 -3.05 -16.38
C ASP A 145 9.86 -4.12 -15.29
N ALA A 146 10.94 -4.00 -14.50
CA ALA A 146 11.20 -4.92 -13.38
C ALA A 146 10.09 -4.88 -12.33
N VAL A 147 9.58 -3.69 -11.99
CA VAL A 147 8.52 -3.51 -11.00
C VAL A 147 7.19 -4.09 -11.50
N GLN A 148 6.83 -3.88 -12.76
CA GLN A 148 5.62 -4.44 -13.37
C GLN A 148 5.68 -5.97 -13.47
N GLU A 149 6.81 -6.52 -13.95
CA GLU A 149 7.03 -7.96 -13.99
C GLU A 149 7.03 -8.57 -12.57
N GLY A 150 7.64 -7.86 -11.62
CA GLY A 150 7.66 -8.24 -10.22
C GLY A 150 6.27 -8.27 -9.58
N MET A 151 5.41 -7.31 -9.87
CA MET A 151 4.03 -7.31 -9.39
C MET A 151 3.26 -8.51 -9.95
N ALA A 152 3.42 -8.83 -11.23
CA ALA A 152 2.82 -10.03 -11.82
C ALA A 152 3.31 -11.31 -11.13
N ALA A 153 4.63 -11.43 -10.90
CA ALA A 153 5.21 -12.59 -10.22
C ALA A 153 4.72 -12.75 -8.77
N VAL A 154 4.58 -11.63 -8.04
CA VAL A 154 4.02 -11.63 -6.67
C VAL A 154 2.56 -12.05 -6.68
N MET A 155 1.75 -11.56 -7.63
CA MET A 155 0.35 -11.94 -7.76
C MET A 155 0.17 -13.43 -8.07
N ASP A 156 1.02 -13.98 -8.93
CA ASP A 156 1.00 -15.42 -9.25
C ASP A 156 1.37 -16.29 -8.04
N ALA A 157 2.29 -15.81 -7.20
CA ALA A 157 2.76 -16.51 -6.00
C ALA A 157 1.82 -16.34 -4.79
N LEU A 158 0.97 -15.31 -4.76
CA LEU A 158 0.13 -14.98 -3.60
C LEU A 158 -1.21 -15.71 -3.69
N HIS A 159 -1.33 -16.82 -2.99
CA HIS A 159 -2.54 -17.63 -2.90
C HIS A 159 -2.68 -18.25 -1.49
N PRO A 160 -3.87 -18.72 -1.10
CA PRO A 160 -4.03 -19.44 0.16
C PRO A 160 -3.11 -20.67 0.22
N GLY A 161 -2.41 -20.81 1.34
CA GLY A 161 -1.42 -21.86 1.54
C GLY A 161 0.01 -21.46 1.15
N ALA A 162 0.21 -20.36 0.43
CA ALA A 162 1.56 -19.84 0.13
C ALA A 162 2.27 -19.39 1.41
N VAL A 163 3.58 -19.59 1.48
CA VAL A 163 4.43 -19.03 2.54
C VAL A 163 4.83 -17.61 2.15
N ALA A 164 4.68 -16.65 3.06
CA ALA A 164 4.95 -15.23 2.78
C ALA A 164 6.38 -14.96 2.28
N GLY A 165 7.35 -15.72 2.79
CA GLY A 165 8.74 -15.67 2.31
C GLY A 165 8.90 -16.14 0.86
N ASP A 166 8.12 -17.13 0.42
CA ASP A 166 8.15 -17.61 -0.97
C ASP A 166 7.53 -16.59 -1.93
N VAL A 167 6.48 -15.88 -1.49
CA VAL A 167 5.90 -14.75 -2.23
C VAL A 167 6.95 -13.63 -2.41
N HIS A 168 7.69 -13.30 -1.34
CA HIS A 168 8.81 -12.36 -1.44
C HIS A 168 9.89 -12.88 -2.41
N GLN A 169 10.21 -14.18 -2.39
CA GLN A 169 11.22 -14.76 -3.28
C GLN A 169 10.83 -14.68 -4.76
N ALA A 170 9.54 -14.67 -5.10
CA ALA A 170 9.08 -14.45 -6.47
C ALA A 170 9.52 -13.08 -6.99
N TRP A 171 9.38 -12.01 -6.19
CA TRP A 171 9.93 -10.69 -6.49
C TRP A 171 11.45 -10.69 -6.58
N GLN A 172 12.15 -11.29 -5.62
CA GLN A 172 13.61 -11.32 -5.60
C GLN A 172 14.19 -11.91 -6.89
N LYS A 173 13.60 -12.98 -7.42
CA LYS A 173 14.02 -13.57 -8.69
C LYS A 173 13.91 -12.61 -9.88
N VAL A 174 12.91 -11.72 -9.88
CA VAL A 174 12.80 -10.67 -10.90
C VAL A 174 13.94 -9.67 -10.73
N LEU A 175 14.13 -9.14 -9.52
CA LEU A 175 15.22 -8.19 -9.24
C LEU A 175 16.58 -8.72 -9.66
N ASP A 176 16.88 -9.99 -9.36
CA ASP A 176 18.16 -10.63 -9.71
C ASP A 176 18.41 -10.61 -11.22
N ARG A 177 17.36 -10.86 -12.05
CA ARG A 177 17.48 -10.80 -13.52
C ARG A 177 17.73 -9.40 -14.04
N TYR A 178 17.20 -8.40 -13.35
CA TYR A 178 17.41 -6.99 -13.71
C TYR A 178 18.68 -6.40 -13.08
N GLY A 179 19.37 -7.13 -12.18
CA GLY A 179 20.53 -6.63 -11.45
C GLY A 179 20.17 -5.47 -10.50
N LEU A 180 18.96 -5.49 -9.95
CA LEU A 180 18.43 -4.50 -9.02
C LEU A 180 18.39 -5.07 -7.60
N GLU A 181 18.37 -4.20 -6.59
CA GLU A 181 18.30 -4.58 -5.18
C GLU A 181 17.21 -3.79 -4.47
N LYS A 182 16.44 -4.47 -3.60
CA LYS A 182 15.51 -3.85 -2.65
C LYS A 182 15.63 -4.54 -1.30
N LYS A 183 16.04 -3.79 -0.28
CA LYS A 183 16.30 -4.34 1.08
C LYS A 183 15.07 -4.38 1.97
N SER A 184 14.05 -3.56 1.70
CA SER A 184 12.84 -3.49 2.50
C SER A 184 11.86 -4.60 2.16
N ARG A 185 10.92 -4.89 3.09
CA ARG A 185 9.75 -5.75 2.81
C ARG A 185 8.98 -5.22 1.61
N ILE A 186 8.25 -6.10 0.94
CA ILE A 186 7.45 -5.78 -0.25
C ILE A 186 5.95 -5.80 0.00
N GLY A 187 5.50 -5.92 1.23
CA GLY A 187 4.09 -5.88 1.56
C GLY A 187 3.78 -6.35 2.97
N TYR A 188 2.55 -6.15 3.36
CA TYR A 188 2.03 -6.49 4.69
C TYR A 188 0.51 -6.56 4.68
N SER A 189 -0.07 -7.24 5.69
CA SER A 189 -1.52 -7.31 5.86
C SER A 189 -2.11 -5.93 6.17
N ILE A 190 -3.25 -5.62 5.55
CA ILE A 190 -3.99 -4.36 5.67
C ILE A 190 -5.47 -4.64 5.94
N GLY A 191 -6.16 -3.70 6.59
CA GLY A 191 -7.59 -3.85 6.87
C GLY A 191 -8.17 -2.71 7.68
N ASN A 192 -8.89 -3.04 8.75
CA ASN A 192 -9.46 -2.05 9.66
C ASN A 192 -8.35 -1.39 10.48
N ALA A 193 -8.23 -0.08 10.39
CA ALA A 193 -7.17 0.66 11.09
C ALA A 193 -7.53 2.12 11.34
N TYR A 194 -6.77 2.73 12.25
CA TYR A 194 -6.77 4.15 12.57
C TYR A 194 -5.37 4.71 12.41
N ALA A 195 -5.28 6.01 12.13
CA ALA A 195 -4.00 6.69 12.05
C ALA A 195 -3.11 6.36 13.27
N PRO A 196 -1.81 6.22 13.08
CA PRO A 196 -1.03 6.64 11.90
C PRO A 196 -0.70 5.50 10.91
N ASP A 197 -1.24 4.30 11.06
CA ASP A 197 -0.85 3.13 10.25
C ASP A 197 -2.08 2.27 9.88
N TRP A 198 -2.14 1.80 8.65
CA TRP A 198 -3.16 0.88 8.17
C TRP A 198 -2.73 -0.60 8.19
N GLY A 199 -1.47 -0.87 8.51
CA GLY A 199 -0.93 -2.22 8.63
C GLY A 199 -1.46 -2.95 9.86
N GLU A 200 -1.70 -4.24 9.73
CA GLU A 200 -2.23 -5.07 10.82
C GLU A 200 -1.14 -5.68 11.71
N HIS A 201 0.14 -5.49 11.38
CA HIS A 201 1.30 -6.03 12.11
C HIS A 201 1.26 -7.57 12.29
N THR A 202 0.72 -8.29 11.30
CA THR A 202 0.66 -9.74 11.25
C THR A 202 1.57 -10.28 10.15
N LEU A 203 1.02 -10.59 8.97
CA LEU A 203 1.82 -11.03 7.81
C LEU A 203 2.70 -9.89 7.28
N SER A 204 3.93 -10.24 6.92
CA SER A 204 4.88 -9.35 6.23
C SER A 204 5.57 -10.11 5.09
N LEU A 205 5.54 -9.57 3.87
CA LEU A 205 6.25 -10.17 2.73
C LEU A 205 7.71 -9.75 2.76
N ARG A 206 8.56 -10.57 3.38
CA ARG A 206 10.00 -10.36 3.57
C ARG A 206 10.77 -11.68 3.54
N PRO A 207 12.10 -11.67 3.40
CA PRO A 207 12.89 -12.89 3.45
C PRO A 207 12.62 -13.70 4.72
N ALA A 208 12.61 -15.02 4.59
CA ALA A 208 12.46 -15.99 5.70
C ALA A 208 11.17 -15.87 6.53
N GLU A 209 10.19 -15.09 6.12
CA GLU A 209 8.88 -15.04 6.78
C GLU A 209 8.13 -16.35 6.54
N ARG A 210 7.63 -16.96 7.62
CA ARG A 210 7.01 -18.30 7.58
C ARG A 210 5.49 -18.30 7.71
N THR A 211 4.88 -17.13 7.84
CA THR A 211 3.42 -16.99 7.89
C THR A 211 2.80 -17.54 6.62
N ILE A 212 1.84 -18.44 6.79
CA ILE A 212 1.05 -18.97 5.68
C ILE A 212 -0.07 -18.00 5.37
N VAL A 213 -0.25 -17.66 4.11
CA VAL A 213 -1.35 -16.79 3.63
C VAL A 213 -2.67 -17.57 3.75
N PRO A 214 -3.62 -17.15 4.58
CA PRO A 214 -4.94 -17.79 4.61
C PRO A 214 -5.85 -17.22 3.51
N GLN A 215 -6.89 -17.96 3.18
CA GLN A 215 -8.00 -17.41 2.39
C GLN A 215 -8.61 -16.20 3.14
N ASN A 216 -9.05 -15.21 2.39
CA ASN A 216 -9.56 -13.92 2.90
C ASN A 216 -8.54 -13.06 3.66
N ALA A 217 -7.24 -13.36 3.57
CA ALA A 217 -6.22 -12.36 3.89
C ALA A 217 -6.23 -11.24 2.83
N VAL A 218 -5.99 -10.02 3.28
CA VAL A 218 -5.77 -8.87 2.39
C VAL A 218 -4.38 -8.32 2.65
N VAL A 219 -3.61 -8.16 1.58
CA VAL A 219 -2.20 -7.78 1.63
C VAL A 219 -1.97 -6.56 0.73
N HIS A 220 -1.41 -5.50 1.27
CA HIS A 220 -0.89 -4.38 0.50
C HIS A 220 0.52 -4.72 0.04
N VAL A 221 0.69 -4.93 -1.26
CA VAL A 221 1.99 -5.20 -1.91
C VAL A 221 2.55 -3.90 -2.44
N ILE A 222 3.79 -3.57 -2.07
CA ILE A 222 4.46 -2.30 -2.39
C ILE A 222 5.82 -2.60 -3.01
N LEU A 223 5.96 -2.36 -4.30
CA LEU A 223 7.21 -2.49 -5.03
C LEU A 223 7.83 -1.11 -5.29
N GLY A 224 8.21 -0.42 -4.20
CA GLY A 224 8.91 0.86 -4.28
C GLY A 224 10.41 0.66 -4.50
N MET A 225 10.97 1.39 -5.46
CA MET A 225 12.41 1.45 -5.76
C MET A 225 12.90 2.86 -5.50
N TRP A 226 13.72 3.00 -4.47
CA TRP A 226 14.30 4.28 -4.02
C TRP A 226 15.74 4.35 -4.49
N MET A 227 15.99 5.20 -5.48
CA MET A 227 17.30 5.37 -6.10
C MET A 227 17.98 6.64 -5.55
N ASP A 228 19.19 6.94 -5.99
CA ASP A 228 19.97 8.06 -5.45
C ASP A 228 19.34 9.44 -5.73
N ASP A 229 18.71 9.62 -6.89
CA ASP A 229 18.18 10.90 -7.37
C ASP A 229 16.71 10.85 -7.83
N TRP A 230 16.09 9.68 -7.80
CA TRP A 230 14.68 9.45 -8.11
C TRP A 230 14.14 8.20 -7.40
N GLY A 231 12.86 8.03 -7.44
CA GLY A 231 12.21 6.80 -6.97
C GLY A 231 10.92 6.55 -7.72
N MET A 232 10.46 5.32 -7.67
CA MET A 232 9.17 4.93 -8.20
C MET A 232 8.49 3.93 -7.30
N GLU A 233 7.18 3.92 -7.36
CA GLU A 233 6.36 3.00 -6.59
C GLU A 233 5.19 2.49 -7.41
N LEU A 234 4.99 1.18 -7.38
CA LEU A 234 3.78 0.50 -7.80
C LEU A 234 3.27 -0.31 -6.62
N SER A 235 2.03 -0.07 -6.21
CA SER A 235 1.42 -0.90 -5.17
C SER A 235 0.02 -1.35 -5.53
N GLU A 236 -0.36 -2.50 -4.97
CA GLU A 236 -1.69 -3.09 -5.10
C GLU A 236 -2.15 -3.63 -3.76
N THR A 237 -3.41 -3.47 -3.44
CA THR A 237 -4.03 -4.23 -2.34
C THR A 237 -4.69 -5.47 -2.90
N LEU A 238 -4.18 -6.64 -2.49
CA LEU A 238 -4.56 -7.95 -3.01
C LEU A 238 -5.37 -8.73 -1.98
N HIS A 239 -6.51 -9.28 -2.39
CA HIS A 239 -7.33 -10.19 -1.61
C HIS A 239 -7.03 -11.63 -2.01
N ALA A 240 -6.55 -12.45 -1.08
CA ALA A 240 -6.33 -13.89 -1.28
C ALA A 240 -7.68 -14.62 -1.34
N THR A 241 -8.03 -15.11 -2.52
CA THR A 241 -9.27 -15.85 -2.81
C THR A 241 -9.05 -17.36 -2.69
N GLY A 242 -10.06 -18.19 -3.00
CA GLY A 242 -9.93 -19.65 -2.89
C GLY A 242 -8.82 -20.28 -3.74
N THR A 243 -8.40 -19.65 -4.84
CA THR A 243 -7.47 -20.23 -5.82
C THR A 243 -6.30 -19.31 -6.22
N GLY A 244 -6.25 -18.08 -5.71
CA GLY A 244 -5.22 -17.11 -6.08
C GLY A 244 -5.44 -15.79 -5.35
N CYS A 245 -5.16 -14.68 -6.00
CA CYS A 245 -5.51 -13.36 -5.46
C CYS A 245 -6.19 -12.48 -6.52
N VAL A 246 -6.89 -11.47 -6.05
CA VAL A 246 -7.51 -10.44 -6.90
C VAL A 246 -7.17 -9.05 -6.36
N ARG A 247 -7.01 -8.09 -7.25
CA ARG A 247 -6.87 -6.68 -6.88
C ARG A 247 -8.17 -6.16 -6.28
N LEU A 248 -8.07 -5.29 -5.28
CA LEU A 248 -9.21 -4.55 -4.74
C LEU A 248 -9.42 -3.19 -5.42
N CYS A 249 -8.44 -2.72 -6.19
CA CYS A 249 -8.53 -1.56 -7.08
C CYS A 249 -8.41 -2.00 -8.53
N ASN A 250 -9.11 -1.33 -9.42
CA ASN A 250 -9.06 -1.53 -10.87
C ASN A 250 -8.56 -0.24 -11.56
N PHE A 251 -7.35 0.20 -11.17
CA PHE A 251 -6.67 1.36 -11.75
C PHE A 251 -5.47 0.88 -12.58
N PRO A 252 -5.25 1.40 -13.82
CA PRO A 252 -4.15 0.97 -14.69
C PRO A 252 -2.76 1.26 -14.11
#